data_1632801672413448c43d2721fa9d17e2
#
_entry.id   1632801672413448c43d2721fa9d17e2
#
_cell.length_a   1.000
_cell.length_b   1.000
_cell.length_c   1.000
_cell.angle_alpha   90.00
_cell.angle_beta   90.00
_cell.angle_gamma   90.00
#
_symmetry.space_group_name_H-M   'P 1'
#
loop_
_entity.id
_entity.type
_entity.pdbx_description
1 polymer ?
#
loop_
_entity_poly.entity_id
_entity_poly.type
_entity_poly.pdbx_seq_one_letter_code
_entity_poly.pdbx_strand_id
1 'polypeptide(L)'
;LHGVIKSDLKQTIKEINDTAMDTIAACGDVNRNVMCNPNPSLSSIHGETLKVAQAISDHLTPATGAYHEIWLDGEKIESSEGEVEPIYGKTYLPRKFKICMAIPPSNDVDIYSQCLGFIAIEEDSKLVGFNVTVGGGMGMHHGQEKTFPRIADILGFIPVDKAVELSEEVVKIQRDYGDRTNRRHARLKYTIDDRGIGWFKNEIERRLGYKIDEAHPFEFESNGDTYGWVKTEDGKSQLTIFVENGRVLDKADYLLRTGLREIAKVHKGDMRLSSNQNIIIAGVDSEGKIMIDALIEKYGISEKQKRSAARLNSMACVALPTCSLSLAESERYLPSLMDEIEEILDEVGLSQDAITIRMTGCPNGCARPYIAEIAFVCLLYT
;
A
#
# COMPACT_ATOMS: atom_id res chain seq x y z
N LEU A 1 -8.84 -0.17 -10.14
CA LEU A 1 -9.24 0.73 -11.23
C LEU A 1 -10.61 1.32 -10.93
N HIS A 2 -10.78 2.62 -11.15
CA HIS A 2 -12.05 3.32 -11.01
C HIS A 2 -12.40 4.01 -12.34
N GLY A 3 -13.71 4.11 -12.66
CA GLY A 3 -14.17 4.81 -13.85
C GLY A 3 -13.93 4.07 -15.18
N VAL A 4 -13.50 2.82 -15.16
CA VAL A 4 -13.32 2.00 -16.36
C VAL A 4 -14.68 1.41 -16.76
N ILE A 5 -15.15 1.73 -17.95
CA ILE A 5 -16.38 1.13 -18.49
C ILE A 5 -16.11 -0.29 -19.03
N LYS A 6 -17.15 -1.14 -18.96
CA LYS A 6 -17.03 -2.57 -19.25
C LYS A 6 -16.49 -2.84 -20.66
N SER A 7 -16.88 -2.03 -21.65
CA SER A 7 -16.40 -2.15 -23.04
C SER A 7 -14.88 -1.97 -23.17
N ASP A 8 -14.28 -1.14 -22.34
CA ASP A 8 -12.88 -0.76 -22.41
C ASP A 8 -11.99 -1.56 -21.46
N LEU A 9 -12.58 -2.46 -20.67
CA LEU A 9 -11.87 -3.22 -19.64
C LEU A 9 -10.72 -4.05 -20.23
N LYS A 10 -10.96 -4.76 -21.34
CA LYS A 10 -9.94 -5.58 -22.00
C LYS A 10 -8.75 -4.74 -22.47
N GLN A 11 -9.03 -3.61 -23.11
CA GLN A 11 -7.99 -2.70 -23.59
C GLN A 11 -7.21 -2.08 -22.42
N THR A 12 -7.92 -1.64 -21.37
CA THR A 12 -7.29 -1.06 -20.16
C THR A 12 -6.36 -2.06 -19.47
N ILE A 13 -6.80 -3.31 -19.29
CA ILE A 13 -5.96 -4.37 -18.70
C ILE A 13 -4.74 -4.64 -19.56
N LYS A 14 -4.93 -4.73 -20.89
CA LYS A 14 -3.81 -4.92 -21.83
C LYS A 14 -2.78 -3.79 -21.71
N GLU A 15 -3.22 -2.54 -21.74
CA GLU A 15 -2.35 -1.37 -21.67
C GLU A 15 -1.57 -1.31 -20.34
N ILE A 16 -2.19 -1.72 -19.22
CA ILE A 16 -1.49 -1.84 -17.94
C ILE A 16 -0.39 -2.92 -18.03
N ASN A 17 -0.70 -4.09 -18.59
CA ASN A 17 0.29 -5.17 -18.70
C ASN A 17 1.36 -4.90 -19.77
N ASP A 18 1.13 -3.99 -20.72
CA ASP A 18 2.14 -3.52 -21.68
C ASP A 18 3.16 -2.55 -21.03
N THR A 19 2.96 -2.17 -19.76
CA THR A 19 3.90 -1.38 -18.94
C THR A 19 4.71 -2.31 -18.02
N ALA A 20 5.44 -1.74 -17.07
CA ALA A 20 6.14 -2.52 -16.03
C ALA A 20 5.22 -2.98 -14.88
N MET A 21 3.91 -2.91 -15.05
CA MET A 21 2.91 -3.31 -14.05
C MET A 21 2.11 -4.52 -14.55
N ASP A 22 1.51 -5.26 -13.63
CA ASP A 22 0.56 -6.32 -13.92
C ASP A 22 -0.77 -6.14 -13.17
N THR A 23 -1.72 -7.03 -13.44
CA THR A 23 -3.04 -7.03 -12.82
C THR A 23 -3.34 -8.34 -12.09
N ILE A 24 -2.35 -9.22 -11.95
CA ILE A 24 -2.47 -10.53 -11.29
C ILE A 24 -2.64 -10.29 -9.78
N ALA A 25 -3.53 -11.07 -9.14
CA ALA A 25 -3.83 -11.00 -7.72
C ALA A 25 -4.22 -9.60 -7.19
N ALA A 26 -4.49 -8.64 -8.05
CA ALA A 26 -4.87 -7.26 -7.67
C ALA A 26 -6.23 -7.19 -6.95
N CYS A 27 -7.07 -8.19 -7.14
CA CYS A 27 -8.38 -8.31 -6.48
C CYS A 27 -8.67 -9.77 -6.12
N GLY A 28 -9.55 -9.99 -5.15
CA GLY A 28 -9.96 -11.34 -4.75
C GLY A 28 -9.64 -11.66 -3.30
N ASP A 29 -9.92 -12.91 -2.96
CA ASP A 29 -9.74 -13.48 -1.63
C ASP A 29 -8.39 -14.23 -1.58
N VAL A 30 -7.34 -13.48 -1.88
CA VAL A 30 -5.93 -13.86 -1.90
C VAL A 30 -5.09 -12.80 -1.21
N ASN A 31 -3.80 -13.07 -1.01
CA ASN A 31 -2.86 -11.98 -0.77
C ASN A 31 -2.85 -11.07 -2.00
N ARG A 32 -2.94 -9.77 -1.77
CA ARG A 32 -2.86 -8.77 -2.82
C ARG A 32 -1.41 -8.33 -3.00
N ASN A 33 -1.13 -7.07 -3.23
CA ASN A 33 0.26 -6.60 -3.29
C ASN A 33 0.95 -6.66 -1.91
N VAL A 34 2.26 -6.80 -1.93
CA VAL A 34 3.15 -6.58 -0.79
C VAL A 34 3.75 -5.18 -0.96
N MET A 35 3.44 -4.25 -0.04
CA MET A 35 3.93 -2.88 -0.12
C MET A 35 5.25 -2.72 0.64
N CYS A 36 6.17 -1.99 0.04
CA CYS A 36 7.45 -1.60 0.64
C CYS A 36 7.85 -0.24 0.07
N ASN A 37 8.82 0.44 0.68
CA ASN A 37 9.45 1.59 0.05
C ASN A 37 10.01 1.18 -1.33
N PRO A 38 9.65 1.86 -2.42
CA PRO A 38 10.00 1.42 -3.77
C PRO A 38 11.43 1.83 -4.20
N ASN A 39 12.29 2.27 -3.30
CA ASN A 39 13.59 2.87 -3.60
C ASN A 39 14.76 2.03 -3.06
N PRO A 40 15.18 0.96 -3.74
CA PRO A 40 16.22 0.05 -3.26
C PRO A 40 17.62 0.69 -3.14
N SER A 41 17.86 1.79 -3.83
CA SER A 41 19.15 2.49 -3.81
C SER A 41 19.29 3.52 -2.68
N LEU A 42 18.29 3.69 -1.82
CA LEU A 42 18.39 4.58 -0.65
C LEU A 42 19.40 4.06 0.36
N SER A 43 19.42 2.75 0.61
CA SER A 43 20.42 2.06 1.41
C SER A 43 20.43 0.56 1.09
N SER A 44 21.44 -0.15 1.57
CA SER A 44 21.49 -1.62 1.48
C SER A 44 20.25 -2.26 2.11
N ILE A 45 19.79 -1.75 3.25
CA ILE A 45 18.57 -2.23 3.95
C ILE A 45 17.32 -2.09 3.08
N HIS A 46 17.17 -0.97 2.36
CA HIS A 46 16.06 -0.78 1.41
C HIS A 46 16.12 -1.80 0.28
N GLY A 47 17.30 -2.04 -0.27
CA GLY A 47 17.50 -3.02 -1.34
C GLY A 47 17.21 -4.46 -0.91
N GLU A 48 17.65 -4.84 0.28
CA GLU A 48 17.40 -6.19 0.83
C GLU A 48 15.92 -6.38 1.21
N THR A 49 15.31 -5.38 1.86
CA THR A 49 13.88 -5.42 2.24
C THR A 49 12.98 -5.53 1.01
N LEU A 50 13.27 -4.78 -0.06
CA LEU A 50 12.50 -4.87 -1.30
C LEU A 50 12.63 -6.26 -1.96
N LYS A 51 13.79 -6.90 -1.92
CA LYS A 51 13.97 -8.29 -2.41
C LYS A 51 13.12 -9.28 -1.61
N VAL A 52 13.03 -9.12 -0.29
CA VAL A 52 12.17 -9.96 0.55
C VAL A 52 10.70 -9.70 0.24
N ALA A 53 10.29 -8.43 0.07
CA ALA A 53 8.93 -8.07 -0.33
C ALA A 53 8.53 -8.73 -1.66
N GLN A 54 9.44 -8.71 -2.64
CA GLN A 54 9.24 -9.37 -3.93
C GLN A 54 9.11 -10.89 -3.77
N ALA A 55 10.01 -11.51 -3.00
CA ALA A 55 9.97 -12.94 -2.75
C ALA A 55 8.65 -13.38 -2.08
N ILE A 56 8.15 -12.61 -1.11
CA ILE A 56 6.84 -12.86 -0.48
C ILE A 56 5.71 -12.71 -1.52
N SER A 57 5.76 -11.67 -2.34
CA SER A 57 4.75 -11.42 -3.38
C SER A 57 4.69 -12.57 -4.40
N ASP A 58 5.83 -12.98 -4.91
CA ASP A 58 5.94 -14.05 -5.90
C ASP A 58 5.46 -15.38 -5.31
N HIS A 59 5.90 -15.71 -4.09
CA HIS A 59 5.53 -16.94 -3.40
C HIS A 59 4.01 -17.04 -3.12
N LEU A 60 3.37 -15.92 -2.75
CA LEU A 60 1.95 -15.86 -2.41
C LEU A 60 1.06 -15.57 -3.62
N THR A 61 1.61 -15.40 -4.81
CA THR A 61 0.80 -15.30 -6.03
C THR A 61 0.19 -16.66 -6.34
N PRO A 62 -1.15 -16.75 -6.62
CA PRO A 62 -1.78 -18.02 -6.97
C PRO A 62 -1.07 -18.73 -8.11
N ALA A 63 -0.76 -20.01 -7.95
CA ALA A 63 -0.03 -20.81 -8.92
C ALA A 63 -0.96 -21.42 -9.99
N THR A 64 -2.25 -21.60 -9.67
CA THR A 64 -3.25 -22.14 -10.63
C THR A 64 -3.81 -21.02 -11.50
N GLY A 65 -4.11 -21.37 -12.76
CA GLY A 65 -4.79 -20.50 -13.71
C GLY A 65 -6.26 -20.23 -13.35
N ALA A 66 -6.91 -19.42 -14.16
CA ALA A 66 -8.37 -19.28 -14.06
C ALA A 66 -9.04 -20.58 -14.46
N TYR A 67 -10.15 -20.93 -13.75
CA TYR A 67 -10.97 -22.07 -14.16
C TYR A 67 -11.41 -21.92 -15.63
N HIS A 68 -11.21 -22.96 -16.41
CA HIS A 68 -11.65 -23.03 -17.81
C HIS A 68 -12.12 -24.43 -18.17
N GLU A 69 -13.00 -24.51 -19.15
CA GLU A 69 -13.41 -25.74 -19.81
C GLU A 69 -13.39 -25.49 -21.32
N ILE A 70 -12.89 -26.46 -22.06
CA ILE A 70 -12.97 -26.48 -23.53
C ILE A 70 -13.97 -27.58 -23.92
N TRP A 71 -15.00 -27.19 -24.60
CA TRP A 71 -16.05 -28.07 -25.10
C TRP A 71 -16.02 -28.11 -26.63
N LEU A 72 -16.06 -29.29 -27.22
CA LEU A 72 -16.18 -29.50 -28.65
C LEU A 72 -17.33 -30.47 -28.90
N ASP A 73 -18.29 -30.07 -29.73
CA ASP A 73 -19.46 -30.85 -30.08
C ASP A 73 -20.26 -31.41 -28.89
N GLY A 74 -20.27 -30.71 -27.78
CA GLY A 74 -20.96 -31.10 -26.55
C GLY A 74 -20.16 -32.04 -25.63
N GLU A 75 -18.92 -32.36 -25.97
CA GLU A 75 -17.99 -33.11 -25.12
C GLU A 75 -16.94 -32.20 -24.51
N LYS A 76 -16.68 -32.40 -23.21
CA LYS A 76 -15.63 -31.68 -22.50
C LYS A 76 -14.25 -32.27 -22.87
N ILE A 77 -13.45 -31.48 -23.58
CA ILE A 77 -12.13 -31.89 -24.08
C ILE A 77 -11.05 -31.59 -23.03
N GLU A 78 -11.13 -30.44 -22.39
CA GLU A 78 -10.15 -29.99 -21.43
C GLU A 78 -10.82 -29.21 -20.30
N SER A 79 -10.27 -29.30 -19.09
CA SER A 79 -10.75 -28.58 -17.91
C SER A 79 -9.63 -28.41 -16.89
N SER A 80 -9.62 -27.29 -16.21
CA SER A 80 -8.84 -27.10 -14.98
C SER A 80 -9.54 -27.69 -13.74
N GLU A 81 -10.59 -28.45 -13.90
CA GLU A 81 -11.28 -29.15 -12.81
C GLU A 81 -10.34 -30.14 -12.10
N GLY A 82 -10.18 -29.95 -10.78
CA GLY A 82 -9.28 -30.80 -9.98
C GLY A 82 -7.93 -30.15 -9.66
N GLU A 83 -7.56 -29.05 -10.31
CA GLU A 83 -6.43 -28.24 -9.84
C GLU A 83 -6.73 -27.68 -8.45
N VAL A 84 -5.78 -27.85 -7.53
CA VAL A 84 -5.89 -27.34 -6.16
C VAL A 84 -4.75 -26.35 -5.97
N GLU A 85 -5.13 -25.12 -5.63
CA GLU A 85 -4.17 -24.07 -5.30
C GLU A 85 -3.34 -24.47 -4.06
N PRO A 86 -2.00 -24.52 -4.12
CA PRO A 86 -1.17 -25.08 -3.05
C PRO A 86 -1.34 -24.35 -1.71
N ILE A 87 -1.34 -23.01 -1.74
CA ILE A 87 -1.42 -22.18 -0.52
C ILE A 87 -2.88 -21.94 -0.12
N TYR A 88 -3.71 -21.56 -1.09
CA TYR A 88 -5.09 -21.13 -0.82
C TYR A 88 -6.09 -22.27 -0.78
N GLY A 89 -5.74 -23.44 -1.30
CA GLY A 89 -6.62 -24.59 -1.36
C GLY A 89 -7.85 -24.36 -2.26
N LYS A 90 -8.86 -25.21 -2.14
CA LYS A 90 -10.08 -25.16 -2.97
C LYS A 90 -10.96 -23.93 -2.72
N THR A 91 -10.90 -23.33 -1.55
CA THR A 91 -11.86 -22.31 -1.09
C THR A 91 -11.27 -20.91 -1.05
N TYR A 92 -9.97 -20.75 -1.30
CA TYR A 92 -9.25 -19.49 -1.15
C TYR A 92 -9.39 -18.88 0.26
N LEU A 93 -9.09 -17.60 0.43
CA LEU A 93 -9.27 -16.93 1.72
C LEU A 93 -10.74 -16.53 1.93
N PRO A 94 -11.20 -16.40 3.17
CA PRO A 94 -12.55 -15.86 3.45
C PRO A 94 -12.66 -14.36 3.10
N ARG A 95 -11.53 -13.65 3.03
CA ARG A 95 -11.44 -12.23 2.68
C ARG A 95 -10.04 -11.87 2.21
N LYS A 96 -9.91 -10.74 1.48
CA LYS A 96 -8.63 -10.15 1.03
C LYS A 96 -7.58 -10.10 2.13
N PHE A 97 -6.32 -10.32 1.77
CA PHE A 97 -5.15 -10.21 2.62
C PHE A 97 -4.21 -9.11 2.12
N LYS A 98 -3.44 -8.48 3.00
CA LYS A 98 -2.51 -7.40 2.64
C LYS A 98 -1.26 -7.49 3.49
N ILE A 99 -0.11 -7.30 2.87
CA ILE A 99 1.20 -7.32 3.52
C ILE A 99 1.92 -6.01 3.24
N CYS A 100 2.73 -5.54 4.18
CA CYS A 100 3.65 -4.43 3.95
C CYS A 100 4.93 -4.57 4.78
N MET A 101 5.98 -3.85 4.35
CA MET A 101 7.28 -3.81 5.01
C MET A 101 7.68 -2.36 5.23
N ALA A 102 7.97 -1.99 6.48
CA ALA A 102 8.46 -0.65 6.87
C ALA A 102 9.95 -0.72 7.20
N ILE A 103 10.66 0.36 6.90
CA ILE A 103 12.08 0.49 7.16
C ILE A 103 12.28 1.71 8.06
N PRO A 104 12.51 1.52 9.38
CA PRO A 104 12.79 2.63 10.28
C PRO A 104 13.93 3.51 9.78
N PRO A 105 13.90 4.82 10.04
CA PRO A 105 12.96 5.54 10.91
C PRO A 105 11.64 5.95 10.22
N SER A 106 11.36 5.50 8.98
CA SER A 106 10.13 5.86 8.27
C SER A 106 9.05 4.76 8.33
N ASN A 107 7.80 5.17 8.60
CA ASN A 107 6.62 4.33 8.46
C ASN A 107 5.79 4.76 7.24
N ASP A 108 6.42 4.82 6.08
CA ASP A 108 5.82 5.28 4.83
C ASP A 108 4.72 4.36 4.26
N VAL A 109 4.54 3.18 4.83
CA VAL A 109 3.53 2.17 4.44
C VAL A 109 2.37 2.01 5.42
N ASP A 110 2.35 2.78 6.51
CA ASP A 110 1.37 2.61 7.61
C ASP A 110 1.30 1.17 8.12
N ILE A 111 2.43 0.66 8.59
CA ILE A 111 2.66 -0.75 8.93
C ILE A 111 1.55 -1.39 9.77
N TYR A 112 1.01 -0.66 10.76
CA TYR A 112 -0.04 -1.16 11.65
C TYR A 112 -1.43 -1.26 11.03
N SER A 113 -1.61 -0.80 9.79
CA SER A 113 -2.90 -0.84 9.09
C SER A 113 -3.12 -2.10 8.25
N GLN A 114 -2.16 -3.01 8.19
CA GLN A 114 -2.16 -4.17 7.30
C GLN A 114 -2.40 -5.48 8.05
N CYS A 115 -2.77 -6.53 7.31
CA CYS A 115 -3.04 -7.85 7.91
C CYS A 115 -1.77 -8.48 8.49
N LEU A 116 -0.65 -8.29 7.80
CA LEU A 116 0.69 -8.72 8.18
C LEU A 116 1.66 -7.59 7.83
N GLY A 117 2.59 -7.29 8.72
CA GLY A 117 3.62 -6.30 8.51
C GLY A 117 4.98 -6.78 8.98
N PHE A 118 6.04 -6.27 8.36
CA PHE A 118 7.42 -6.54 8.69
C PHE A 118 8.14 -5.21 8.91
N ILE A 119 8.70 -5.00 10.09
CA ILE A 119 9.49 -3.83 10.43
C ILE A 119 10.95 -4.26 10.37
N ALA A 120 11.71 -3.72 9.44
CA ALA A 120 13.12 -4.06 9.25
C ALA A 120 13.94 -3.71 10.49
N ILE A 121 14.78 -4.65 10.93
CA ILE A 121 15.71 -4.47 12.03
C ILE A 121 17.12 -4.49 11.46
N GLU A 122 17.85 -3.41 11.72
CA GLU A 122 19.21 -3.19 11.29
C GLU A 122 20.16 -3.33 12.48
N GLU A 123 21.27 -4.07 12.30
CA GLU A 123 22.39 -4.12 13.22
C GLU A 123 23.68 -4.02 12.42
N ASP A 124 24.60 -3.16 12.80
CA ASP A 124 25.87 -2.93 12.11
C ASP A 124 25.72 -2.70 10.58
N SER A 125 24.74 -1.90 10.18
CA SER A 125 24.39 -1.59 8.77
C SER A 125 23.99 -2.82 7.94
N LYS A 126 23.44 -3.85 8.57
CA LYS A 126 22.92 -5.05 7.94
C LYS A 126 21.49 -5.34 8.37
N LEU A 127 20.70 -5.79 7.43
CA LEU A 127 19.36 -6.31 7.73
C LEU A 127 19.50 -7.66 8.44
N VAL A 128 19.18 -7.73 9.74
CA VAL A 128 19.27 -8.97 10.52
C VAL A 128 17.94 -9.73 10.56
N GLY A 129 16.82 -9.06 10.39
CA GLY A 129 15.51 -9.67 10.41
C GLY A 129 14.39 -8.63 10.47
N PHE A 130 13.24 -9.07 10.93
CA PHE A 130 12.04 -8.24 11.00
C PHE A 130 11.28 -8.44 12.31
N ASN A 131 10.84 -7.36 12.92
CA ASN A 131 9.70 -7.45 13.82
C ASN A 131 8.42 -7.64 13.01
N VAL A 132 7.60 -8.59 13.42
CA VAL A 132 6.37 -8.97 12.72
C VAL A 132 5.17 -8.32 13.39
N THR A 133 4.30 -7.70 12.60
CA THR A 133 3.02 -7.17 13.07
C THR A 133 1.84 -7.91 12.42
N VAL A 134 0.77 -8.17 13.16
CA VAL A 134 -0.38 -8.94 12.64
C VAL A 134 -1.72 -8.34 13.06
N GLY A 135 -2.72 -8.48 12.21
CA GLY A 135 -4.11 -8.19 12.55
C GLY A 135 -4.55 -6.74 12.40
N GLY A 136 -3.83 -5.94 11.61
CA GLY A 136 -4.27 -4.59 11.25
C GLY A 136 -5.35 -4.54 10.17
N GLY A 137 -6.11 -3.45 10.15
CA GLY A 137 -7.07 -3.19 9.09
C GLY A 137 -8.07 -2.08 9.40
N MET A 138 -8.13 -1.09 8.53
CA MET A 138 -8.89 0.14 8.78
C MET A 138 -10.37 0.07 8.39
N GLY A 139 -10.75 -0.82 7.45
CA GLY A 139 -12.13 -0.88 6.96
C GLY A 139 -13.13 -1.41 8.00
N MET A 140 -14.30 -0.78 8.04
CA MET A 140 -15.47 -1.22 8.78
C MET A 140 -16.73 -1.10 7.91
N HIS A 141 -17.87 -1.55 8.42
CA HIS A 141 -19.18 -1.38 7.80
C HIS A 141 -20.08 -0.56 8.73
N HIS A 142 -20.66 0.50 8.21
CA HIS A 142 -21.57 1.35 8.99
C HIS A 142 -22.75 0.53 9.55
N GLY A 143 -23.12 0.80 10.80
CA GLY A 143 -24.19 0.10 11.48
C GLY A 143 -23.95 -1.39 11.81
N GLN A 144 -22.69 -1.85 11.70
CA GLN A 144 -22.28 -3.23 12.03
C GLN A 144 -21.26 -3.20 13.16
N GLU A 145 -21.71 -3.26 14.40
CA GLU A 145 -20.89 -3.17 15.63
C GLU A 145 -19.74 -4.18 15.67
N LYS A 146 -19.93 -5.36 15.05
CA LYS A 146 -18.90 -6.41 14.94
C LYS A 146 -17.80 -6.07 13.90
N THR A 147 -17.84 -4.90 13.28
CA THR A 147 -16.82 -4.46 12.33
C THR A 147 -16.25 -3.13 12.75
N PHE A 148 -14.94 -3.06 12.91
CA PHE A 148 -14.23 -1.90 13.46
C PHE A 148 -12.82 -1.80 12.86
N PRO A 149 -12.22 -0.61 12.83
CA PRO A 149 -10.79 -0.47 12.53
C PRO A 149 -9.96 -1.06 13.67
N ARG A 150 -8.83 -1.67 13.31
CA ARG A 150 -7.91 -2.27 14.27
C ARG A 150 -6.48 -2.01 13.82
N ILE A 151 -5.61 -1.61 14.73
CA ILE A 151 -4.16 -1.58 14.54
C ILE A 151 -3.58 -2.97 14.79
N ALA A 152 -2.49 -3.29 14.11
CA ALA A 152 -1.80 -4.57 14.26
C ALA A 152 -1.05 -4.66 15.60
N ASP A 153 -1.02 -5.88 16.16
CA ASP A 153 -0.15 -6.20 17.30
C ASP A 153 1.25 -6.61 16.81
N ILE A 154 2.27 -6.33 17.63
CA ILE A 154 3.61 -6.87 17.43
C ILE A 154 3.63 -8.32 17.92
N LEU A 155 4.01 -9.24 17.04
CA LEU A 155 4.07 -10.67 17.33
C LEU A 155 5.43 -11.09 17.92
N GLY A 156 6.51 -10.48 17.46
CA GLY A 156 7.88 -10.76 17.84
C GLY A 156 8.84 -10.56 16.68
N PHE A 157 10.04 -11.12 16.77
CA PHE A 157 11.12 -10.99 15.79
C PHE A 157 11.39 -12.32 15.06
N ILE A 158 11.77 -12.22 13.78
CA ILE A 158 12.23 -13.34 12.95
C ILE A 158 13.45 -12.94 12.11
N PRO A 159 14.38 -13.87 11.81
CA PRO A 159 15.45 -13.67 10.83
C PRO A 159 14.91 -13.46 9.41
N VAL A 160 15.72 -12.84 8.54
CA VAL A 160 15.36 -12.50 7.15
C VAL A 160 14.85 -13.72 6.35
N ASP A 161 15.54 -14.86 6.45
CA ASP A 161 15.23 -16.09 5.72
C ASP A 161 13.90 -16.74 6.12
N LYS A 162 13.29 -16.31 7.22
CA LYS A 162 12.01 -16.82 7.73
C LYS A 162 10.78 -16.03 7.27
N ALA A 163 10.97 -14.90 6.60
CA ALA A 163 9.88 -13.99 6.25
C ALA A 163 8.85 -14.60 5.28
N VAL A 164 9.31 -15.34 4.26
CA VAL A 164 8.44 -15.97 3.26
C VAL A 164 7.63 -17.12 3.90
N GLU A 165 8.30 -18.01 4.64
CA GLU A 165 7.66 -19.13 5.35
C GLU A 165 6.58 -18.65 6.35
N LEU A 166 6.93 -17.63 7.15
CA LEU A 166 5.99 -17.05 8.09
C LEU A 166 4.79 -16.42 7.36
N SER A 167 5.00 -15.73 6.26
CA SER A 167 3.92 -15.12 5.47
C SER A 167 2.93 -16.16 4.97
N GLU A 168 3.42 -17.29 4.47
CA GLU A 168 2.59 -18.41 4.02
C GLU A 168 1.74 -18.98 5.16
N GLU A 169 2.35 -19.23 6.34
CA GLU A 169 1.61 -19.80 7.47
C GLU A 169 0.57 -18.83 8.05
N VAL A 170 0.86 -17.52 8.08
CA VAL A 170 -0.14 -16.51 8.47
C VAL A 170 -1.32 -16.49 7.49
N VAL A 171 -1.06 -16.58 6.18
CA VAL A 171 -2.10 -16.68 5.14
C VAL A 171 -2.93 -17.97 5.33
N LYS A 172 -2.28 -19.11 5.59
CA LYS A 172 -2.96 -20.37 5.86
C LYS A 172 -3.80 -20.34 7.14
N ILE A 173 -3.34 -19.65 8.20
CA ILE A 173 -4.17 -19.44 9.40
C ILE A 173 -5.45 -18.67 9.05
N GLN A 174 -5.35 -17.60 8.24
CA GLN A 174 -6.53 -16.87 7.76
C GLN A 174 -7.44 -17.76 6.90
N ARG A 175 -6.88 -18.62 6.05
CA ARG A 175 -7.63 -19.60 5.26
C ARG A 175 -8.41 -20.57 6.13
N ASP A 176 -7.77 -21.11 7.14
CA ASP A 176 -8.28 -22.22 7.94
C ASP A 176 -9.25 -21.78 9.06
N TYR A 177 -9.01 -20.61 9.65
CA TYR A 177 -9.71 -20.12 10.83
C TYR A 177 -10.53 -18.85 10.62
N GLY A 178 -10.38 -18.17 9.49
CA GLY A 178 -11.17 -16.97 9.19
C GLY A 178 -12.66 -17.29 9.04
N ASP A 179 -13.53 -16.41 9.52
CA ASP A 179 -14.98 -16.59 9.47
C ASP A 179 -15.48 -16.63 8.02
N ARG A 180 -16.07 -17.77 7.63
CA ARG A 180 -16.69 -17.97 6.32
C ARG A 180 -18.21 -17.81 6.35
N THR A 181 -18.80 -17.68 7.52
CA THR A 181 -20.25 -17.50 7.70
C THR A 181 -20.67 -16.04 7.58
N ASN A 182 -19.81 -15.13 8.03
CA ASN A 182 -20.02 -13.70 7.94
C ASN A 182 -18.88 -13.00 7.20
N ARG A 183 -19.05 -12.76 5.89
CA ARG A 183 -18.04 -12.11 5.05
C ARG A 183 -17.64 -10.71 5.53
N ARG A 184 -18.45 -10.02 6.32
CA ARG A 184 -18.13 -8.72 6.90
C ARG A 184 -17.17 -8.84 8.09
N HIS A 185 -17.17 -9.98 8.79
CA HIS A 185 -16.30 -10.31 9.93
C HIS A 185 -15.15 -11.27 9.58
N ALA A 186 -14.82 -11.43 8.30
CA ALA A 186 -13.94 -12.48 7.78
C ALA A 186 -12.46 -12.09 7.63
N ARG A 187 -12.04 -10.85 7.99
CA ARG A 187 -10.63 -10.44 7.89
C ARG A 187 -9.79 -11.00 9.04
N LEU A 188 -8.46 -11.15 8.81
CA LEU A 188 -7.52 -11.64 9.82
C LEU A 188 -7.63 -10.91 11.17
N LYS A 189 -7.83 -9.59 11.15
CA LYS A 189 -7.98 -8.79 12.36
C LYS A 189 -9.06 -9.31 13.32
N TYR A 190 -10.15 -9.82 12.77
CA TYR A 190 -11.24 -10.40 13.57
C TYR A 190 -10.90 -11.80 14.05
N THR A 191 -10.20 -12.60 13.25
CA THR A 191 -9.71 -13.92 13.70
C THR A 191 -8.77 -13.79 14.91
N ILE A 192 -7.93 -12.74 14.91
CA ILE A 192 -7.04 -12.46 16.04
C ILE A 192 -7.82 -11.89 17.23
N ASP A 193 -8.78 -11.00 16.99
CA ASP A 193 -9.61 -10.40 18.04
C ASP A 193 -10.45 -11.46 18.76
N ASP A 194 -11.11 -12.34 18.00
CA ASP A 194 -11.97 -13.41 18.52
C ASP A 194 -11.19 -14.48 19.31
N ARG A 195 -9.93 -14.77 18.93
CA ARG A 195 -9.12 -15.87 19.48
C ARG A 195 -8.01 -15.41 20.42
N GLY A 196 -7.63 -14.15 20.33
CA GLY A 196 -6.54 -13.56 21.08
C GLY A 196 -5.17 -13.73 20.41
N ILE A 197 -4.28 -12.74 20.62
CA ILE A 197 -2.92 -12.72 20.05
C ILE A 197 -2.06 -13.88 20.57
N GLY A 198 -2.24 -14.29 21.82
CA GLY A 198 -1.51 -15.45 22.40
C GLY A 198 -1.86 -16.76 21.71
N TRP A 199 -3.14 -16.98 21.39
CA TRP A 199 -3.54 -18.14 20.59
C TRP A 199 -2.90 -18.08 19.20
N PHE A 200 -2.93 -16.91 18.55
CA PHE A 200 -2.38 -16.73 17.23
C PHE A 200 -0.86 -17.01 17.20
N LYS A 201 -0.10 -16.49 18.18
CA LYS A 201 1.33 -16.75 18.31
C LYS A 201 1.61 -18.26 18.49
N ASN A 202 0.89 -18.92 19.38
CA ASN A 202 1.04 -20.35 19.59
C ASN A 202 0.73 -21.20 18.34
N GLU A 203 -0.31 -20.82 17.58
CA GLU A 203 -0.70 -21.56 16.39
C GLU A 203 0.33 -21.39 15.27
N ILE A 204 0.86 -20.18 15.08
CA ILE A 204 1.88 -19.96 14.06
C ILE A 204 3.20 -20.65 14.41
N GLU A 205 3.65 -20.58 15.67
CA GLU A 205 4.84 -21.28 16.14
C GLU A 205 4.69 -22.82 16.00
N ARG A 206 3.51 -23.35 16.28
CA ARG A 206 3.21 -24.77 16.06
C ARG A 206 3.35 -25.18 14.59
N ARG A 207 2.92 -24.33 13.67
CA ARG A 207 3.02 -24.59 12.21
C ARG A 207 4.44 -24.45 11.70
N LEU A 208 5.15 -23.44 12.16
CA LEU A 208 6.52 -23.17 11.79
C LEU A 208 7.52 -24.19 12.39
N GLY A 209 7.19 -24.78 13.54
CA GLY A 209 8.08 -25.72 14.25
C GLY A 209 9.20 -25.03 15.03
N TYR A 210 9.19 -23.71 15.13
CA TYR A 210 10.14 -22.92 15.94
C TYR A 210 9.42 -21.78 16.66
N LYS A 211 10.11 -21.16 17.64
CA LYS A 211 9.60 -20.03 18.40
C LYS A 211 9.91 -18.71 17.69
N ILE A 212 8.99 -17.76 17.82
CA ILE A 212 9.20 -16.37 17.41
C ILE A 212 9.85 -15.64 18.59
N ASP A 213 11.00 -15.05 18.35
CA ASP A 213 11.76 -14.33 19.38
C ASP A 213 11.04 -13.07 19.86
N GLU A 214 11.55 -12.47 20.94
CA GLU A 214 11.04 -11.17 21.38
C GLU A 214 11.37 -10.07 20.37
N ALA A 215 10.48 -9.08 20.25
CA ALA A 215 10.68 -7.99 19.33
C ALA A 215 11.93 -7.16 19.69
N HIS A 216 12.73 -6.81 18.70
CA HIS A 216 13.87 -5.92 18.85
C HIS A 216 13.40 -4.45 18.96
N PRO A 217 14.17 -3.58 19.62
CA PRO A 217 13.88 -2.15 19.67
C PRO A 217 13.88 -1.52 18.27
N PHE A 218 12.95 -0.62 18.02
CA PHE A 218 12.89 0.21 16.82
C PHE A 218 12.13 1.51 17.12
N GLU A 219 12.29 2.52 16.28
CA GLU A 219 11.59 3.78 16.40
C GLU A 219 11.18 4.30 15.02
N PHE A 220 9.99 4.87 14.92
CA PHE A 220 9.54 5.62 13.74
C PHE A 220 9.53 7.11 14.05
N GLU A 221 10.19 7.90 13.21
CA GLU A 221 10.26 9.36 13.30
C GLU A 221 9.33 10.05 12.31
N SER A 222 8.87 9.33 11.28
CA SER A 222 8.03 9.88 10.23
C SER A 222 7.03 8.85 9.67
N ASN A 223 5.93 9.36 9.10
CA ASN A 223 4.84 8.57 8.50
C ASN A 223 4.54 9.00 7.05
N GLY A 224 5.50 9.36 6.27
CA GLY A 224 5.22 9.85 4.92
C GLY A 224 6.39 9.66 3.97
N ASP A 225 6.26 10.24 2.79
CA ASP A 225 7.31 10.25 1.81
C ASP A 225 8.31 11.37 2.09
N THR A 226 9.57 11.15 1.73
CA THR A 226 10.58 12.21 1.69
C THR A 226 10.51 12.91 0.35
N TYR A 227 10.14 14.19 0.34
CA TYR A 227 9.93 14.98 -0.87
C TYR A 227 11.19 15.66 -1.39
N GLY A 228 11.17 16.00 -2.69
CA GLY A 228 12.27 16.66 -3.35
C GLY A 228 13.41 15.71 -3.74
N TRP A 229 14.59 16.28 -3.95
CA TRP A 229 15.77 15.53 -4.37
C TRP A 229 16.49 14.87 -3.20
N VAL A 230 16.71 13.56 -3.31
CA VAL A 230 17.51 12.77 -2.37
C VAL A 230 18.62 12.08 -3.15
N LYS A 231 19.85 12.08 -2.60
CA LYS A 231 20.97 11.28 -3.12
C LYS A 231 20.84 9.84 -2.67
N THR A 232 21.18 8.92 -3.54
CA THR A 232 21.16 7.48 -3.32
C THR A 232 22.59 6.93 -3.17
N GLU A 233 22.75 5.77 -2.52
CA GLU A 233 24.07 5.17 -2.26
C GLU A 233 24.82 4.79 -3.55
N ASP A 234 24.11 4.56 -4.65
CA ASP A 234 24.71 4.32 -5.97
C ASP A 234 25.27 5.58 -6.67
N GLY A 235 25.28 6.73 -5.96
CA GLY A 235 25.79 8.00 -6.44
C GLY A 235 24.83 8.76 -7.36
N LYS A 236 23.64 8.24 -7.60
CA LYS A 236 22.58 8.91 -8.36
C LYS A 236 21.68 9.74 -7.44
N SER A 237 20.57 10.20 -7.98
CA SER A 237 19.55 10.95 -7.24
C SER A 237 18.16 10.43 -7.59
N GLN A 238 17.21 10.68 -6.69
CA GLN A 238 15.78 10.50 -6.95
C GLN A 238 15.02 11.76 -6.58
N LEU A 239 13.93 12.03 -7.28
CA LEU A 239 13.02 13.13 -7.02
C LEU A 239 11.64 12.58 -6.67
N THR A 240 11.17 12.87 -5.47
CA THR A 240 9.78 12.61 -5.09
C THR A 240 8.94 13.85 -5.34
N ILE A 241 7.91 13.72 -6.16
CA ILE A 241 6.94 14.76 -6.50
C ILE A 241 5.65 14.48 -5.74
N PHE A 242 5.21 15.46 -4.95
CA PHE A 242 3.90 15.43 -4.32
C PHE A 242 2.81 15.50 -5.39
N VAL A 243 1.92 14.52 -5.38
CA VAL A 243 0.75 14.45 -6.26
C VAL A 243 -0.50 14.51 -5.40
N GLU A 244 -1.11 15.69 -5.33
CA GLU A 244 -2.26 15.93 -4.45
C GLU A 244 -3.35 14.89 -4.68
N ASN A 245 -3.59 14.06 -3.66
CA ASN A 245 -4.53 12.93 -3.66
C ASN A 245 -4.33 11.93 -4.81
N GLY A 246 -3.11 11.81 -5.33
CA GLY A 246 -2.77 10.89 -6.43
C GLY A 246 -3.33 11.25 -7.80
N ARG A 247 -3.85 12.46 -7.97
CA ARG A 247 -4.48 12.86 -9.24
C ARG A 247 -3.51 13.55 -10.19
N VAL A 248 -3.03 12.83 -11.19
CA VAL A 248 -2.17 13.35 -12.26
C VAL A 248 -3.03 13.98 -13.35
N LEU A 249 -3.09 15.32 -13.38
CA LEU A 249 -3.82 16.07 -14.39
C LEU A 249 -3.14 17.42 -14.69
N ASP A 250 -3.54 18.05 -15.78
CA ASP A 250 -3.13 19.41 -16.13
C ASP A 250 -4.20 20.41 -15.65
N LYS A 251 -3.76 21.47 -15.00
CA LYS A 251 -4.55 22.68 -14.66
C LYS A 251 -3.85 23.89 -15.23
N ALA A 252 -4.48 25.04 -15.33
CA ALA A 252 -4.05 26.24 -16.03
C ALA A 252 -2.53 26.50 -16.04
N ASP A 253 -1.92 26.68 -14.90
CA ASP A 253 -0.50 26.98 -14.68
C ASP A 253 0.32 25.79 -14.11
N TYR A 254 -0.31 24.64 -13.95
CA TYR A 254 0.25 23.42 -13.38
C TYR A 254 -0.01 22.23 -14.30
N LEU A 255 0.93 21.93 -15.16
CA LEU A 255 0.79 20.93 -16.22
C LEU A 255 1.47 19.62 -15.82
N LEU A 256 1.02 19.01 -14.69
CA LEU A 256 1.67 17.83 -14.10
C LEU A 256 1.70 16.64 -15.05
N ARG A 257 0.58 16.30 -15.69
CA ARG A 257 0.49 15.17 -16.61
C ARG A 257 1.41 15.36 -17.82
N THR A 258 1.38 16.56 -18.40
CA THR A 258 2.25 16.90 -19.53
C THR A 258 3.71 16.91 -19.11
N GLY A 259 4.06 17.52 -17.98
CA GLY A 259 5.42 17.56 -17.46
C GLY A 259 5.99 16.16 -17.18
N LEU A 260 5.25 15.30 -16.52
CA LEU A 260 5.67 13.91 -16.28
C LEU A 260 5.87 13.13 -17.58
N ARG A 261 5.00 13.34 -18.58
CA ARG A 261 5.17 12.73 -19.91
C ARG A 261 6.45 13.20 -20.60
N GLU A 262 6.78 14.49 -20.52
CA GLU A 262 8.00 15.02 -21.12
C GLU A 262 9.26 14.56 -20.36
N ILE A 263 9.18 14.45 -19.03
CA ILE A 263 10.24 13.84 -18.22
C ILE A 263 10.45 12.38 -18.65
N ALA A 264 9.39 11.60 -18.79
CA ALA A 264 9.48 10.19 -19.20
C ALA A 264 10.14 9.96 -20.56
N LYS A 265 10.11 10.98 -21.47
CA LYS A 265 10.77 10.89 -22.78
C LYS A 265 12.30 11.02 -22.70
N VAL A 266 12.80 11.71 -21.70
CA VAL A 266 14.24 12.02 -21.56
C VAL A 266 14.90 11.22 -20.42
N HIS A 267 14.08 10.76 -19.46
CA HIS A 267 14.56 10.02 -18.31
C HIS A 267 14.94 8.58 -18.71
N LYS A 268 16.08 8.11 -18.18
CA LYS A 268 16.63 6.76 -18.47
C LYS A 268 16.52 5.79 -17.29
N GLY A 269 16.04 6.25 -16.16
CA GLY A 269 15.82 5.45 -14.96
C GLY A 269 14.34 5.05 -14.80
N ASP A 270 13.93 4.84 -13.57
CA ASP A 270 12.58 4.36 -13.26
C ASP A 270 11.64 5.50 -12.85
N MET A 271 10.36 5.32 -13.11
CA MET A 271 9.27 6.08 -12.49
C MET A 271 8.53 5.13 -11.54
N ARG A 272 8.49 5.46 -10.25
CA ARG A 272 7.93 4.62 -9.19
C ARG A 272 6.78 5.31 -8.50
N LEU A 273 5.89 4.53 -7.90
CA LEU A 273 4.75 5.01 -7.12
C LEU A 273 5.00 4.73 -5.65
N SER A 274 4.76 5.73 -4.79
CA SER A 274 4.80 5.53 -3.35
C SER A 274 3.46 5.02 -2.80
N SER A 275 3.47 4.47 -1.60
CA SER A 275 2.25 4.06 -0.87
C SER A 275 1.37 5.25 -0.44
N ASN A 276 1.87 6.48 -0.59
CA ASN A 276 1.20 7.73 -0.24
C ASN A 276 0.74 8.54 -1.47
N GLN A 277 0.49 7.85 -2.60
CA GLN A 277 -0.09 8.41 -3.82
C GLN A 277 0.85 9.34 -4.62
N ASN A 278 2.17 9.32 -4.36
CA ASN A 278 3.14 10.19 -5.00
C ASN A 278 3.95 9.49 -6.10
N ILE A 279 4.70 10.26 -6.87
CA ILE A 279 5.56 9.77 -7.95
C ILE A 279 7.01 10.04 -7.59
N ILE A 280 7.86 9.04 -7.83
CA ILE A 280 9.29 9.10 -7.61
C ILE A 280 10.00 8.87 -8.96
N ILE A 281 10.83 9.82 -9.36
CA ILE A 281 11.70 9.71 -10.52
C ILE A 281 13.07 9.28 -10.00
N ALA A 282 13.45 8.03 -10.24
CA ALA A 282 14.59 7.38 -9.61
C ALA A 282 15.70 7.04 -10.62
N GLY A 283 16.93 6.90 -10.12
CA GLY A 283 18.07 6.54 -10.95
C GLY A 283 18.59 7.71 -11.81
N VAL A 284 18.43 8.94 -11.35
CA VAL A 284 18.77 10.17 -12.07
C VAL A 284 20.25 10.52 -11.85
N ASP A 285 21.02 10.63 -12.93
CA ASP A 285 22.39 11.14 -12.91
C ASP A 285 22.43 12.70 -12.87
N SER A 286 23.62 13.27 -12.79
CA SER A 286 23.78 14.72 -12.68
C SER A 286 23.27 15.50 -13.90
N GLU A 287 23.41 14.94 -15.10
CA GLU A 287 22.91 15.54 -16.35
C GLU A 287 21.38 15.46 -16.42
N GLY A 288 20.84 14.29 -16.12
CA GLY A 288 19.39 14.06 -16.03
C GLY A 288 18.72 14.98 -15.00
N LYS A 289 19.38 15.24 -13.86
CA LYS A 289 18.87 16.18 -12.85
C LYS A 289 18.66 17.59 -13.42
N ILE A 290 19.62 18.12 -14.16
CA ILE A 290 19.50 19.44 -14.78
C ILE A 290 18.33 19.48 -15.78
N MET A 291 18.17 18.43 -16.58
CA MET A 291 17.06 18.35 -17.54
C MET A 291 15.70 18.25 -16.84
N ILE A 292 15.61 17.44 -15.79
CA ILE A 292 14.37 17.28 -15.03
C ILE A 292 14.02 18.57 -14.28
N ASP A 293 14.99 19.25 -13.66
CA ASP A 293 14.78 20.54 -13.00
C ASP A 293 14.21 21.58 -13.97
N ALA A 294 14.75 21.67 -15.19
CA ALA A 294 14.24 22.56 -16.23
C ALA A 294 12.80 22.21 -16.66
N LEU A 295 12.46 20.92 -16.73
CA LEU A 295 11.12 20.48 -17.09
C LEU A 295 10.10 20.73 -15.97
N ILE A 296 10.41 20.44 -14.70
CA ILE A 296 9.49 20.71 -13.58
C ILE A 296 9.22 22.21 -13.42
N GLU A 297 10.20 23.06 -13.69
CA GLU A 297 10.02 24.51 -13.72
C GLU A 297 9.15 24.95 -14.89
N LYS A 298 9.48 24.51 -16.11
CA LYS A 298 8.74 24.83 -17.34
C LYS A 298 7.25 24.51 -17.25
N TYR A 299 6.89 23.41 -16.59
CA TYR A 299 5.50 22.95 -16.47
C TYR A 299 4.83 23.36 -15.16
N GLY A 300 5.41 24.28 -14.38
CA GLY A 300 4.87 24.84 -13.15
C GLY A 300 4.79 23.81 -11.99
N ILE A 301 5.53 22.70 -12.09
CA ILE A 301 5.50 21.64 -11.07
C ILE A 301 6.26 22.11 -9.82
N SER A 302 7.42 22.76 -9.96
CA SER A 302 8.28 23.18 -8.85
C SER A 302 7.57 24.08 -7.84
N GLU A 303 6.78 25.05 -8.31
CA GLU A 303 6.02 25.94 -7.43
C GLU A 303 4.97 25.22 -6.61
N LYS A 304 4.33 24.20 -7.19
CA LYS A 304 3.31 23.39 -6.50
C LYS A 304 3.89 22.35 -5.54
N GLN A 305 5.21 22.22 -5.45
CA GLN A 305 5.88 21.41 -4.42
C GLN A 305 6.15 22.21 -3.13
N LYS A 306 6.06 23.53 -3.18
CA LYS A 306 6.18 24.41 -2.01
C LYS A 306 4.87 24.42 -1.21
N ARG A 307 4.65 23.40 -0.40
CA ARG A 307 3.42 23.19 0.38
C ARG A 307 3.72 23.17 1.88
N SER A 308 2.68 23.41 2.67
CA SER A 308 2.77 23.21 4.13
C SER A 308 3.09 21.77 4.47
N ALA A 309 3.69 21.52 5.63
CA ALA A 309 3.98 20.18 6.10
C ALA A 309 2.69 19.35 6.25
N ALA A 310 1.60 19.96 6.75
CA ALA A 310 0.30 19.30 6.85
C ALA A 310 -0.27 18.87 5.49
N ARG A 311 -0.17 19.72 4.44
CA ARG A 311 -0.65 19.36 3.09
C ARG A 311 0.17 18.23 2.49
N LEU A 312 1.49 18.23 2.64
CA LEU A 312 2.37 17.14 2.18
C LEU A 312 2.06 15.81 2.88
N ASN A 313 1.52 15.85 4.11
CA ASN A 313 1.09 14.68 4.87
C ASN A 313 -0.43 14.43 4.78
N SER A 314 -1.13 15.08 3.84
CA SER A 314 -2.55 14.85 3.60
C SER A 314 -2.78 13.78 2.54
N MET A 315 -3.89 13.04 2.69
CA MET A 315 -4.27 11.98 1.74
C MET A 315 -5.79 11.81 1.70
N ALA A 316 -6.33 11.65 0.50
CA ALA A 316 -7.73 11.30 0.30
C ALA A 316 -7.92 10.08 -0.59
N CYS A 317 -9.00 9.33 -0.38
CA CYS A 317 -9.43 8.31 -1.32
C CYS A 317 -10.19 8.95 -2.50
N VAL A 318 -10.32 8.22 -3.62
CA VAL A 318 -10.93 8.74 -4.85
C VAL A 318 -12.40 9.16 -4.68
N ALA A 319 -13.19 8.48 -3.86
CA ALA A 319 -14.57 8.76 -3.48
C ALA A 319 -15.55 9.09 -4.64
N LEU A 320 -16.61 9.84 -4.34
CA LEU A 320 -17.58 10.28 -5.37
C LEU A 320 -16.94 11.31 -6.33
N PRO A 321 -17.42 11.36 -7.57
CA PRO A 321 -18.45 10.53 -8.20
C PRO A 321 -17.87 9.22 -8.81
N THR A 322 -16.60 8.94 -8.63
CA THR A 322 -15.90 7.84 -9.34
C THR A 322 -16.06 6.49 -8.65
N CYS A 323 -16.04 6.46 -7.31
CA CYS A 323 -16.16 5.23 -6.52
C CYS A 323 -17.64 4.95 -6.19
N SER A 324 -18.18 3.86 -6.73
CA SER A 324 -19.58 3.45 -6.49
C SER A 324 -19.88 3.00 -5.04
N LEU A 325 -18.84 2.80 -4.22
CA LEU A 325 -18.98 2.44 -2.80
C LEU A 325 -18.96 3.68 -1.88
N SER A 326 -18.68 4.86 -2.42
CA SER A 326 -18.59 6.09 -1.64
C SER A 326 -19.95 6.68 -1.37
N LEU A 327 -20.07 7.29 -0.20
CA LEU A 327 -21.25 8.02 0.27
C LEU A 327 -21.06 9.54 0.17
N ALA A 328 -19.80 10.00 0.05
CA ALA A 328 -19.44 11.39 -0.12
C ALA A 328 -18.20 11.58 -0.98
N GLU A 329 -17.87 12.84 -1.25
CA GLU A 329 -16.57 13.21 -1.85
C GLU A 329 -15.42 13.04 -0.85
N SER A 330 -14.20 13.04 -1.36
CA SER A 330 -12.97 13.02 -0.58
C SER A 330 -11.85 13.71 -1.36
N GLU A 331 -11.29 13.08 -2.38
CA GLU A 331 -10.18 13.58 -3.20
C GLU A 331 -10.42 14.97 -3.78
N ARG A 332 -11.64 15.27 -4.22
CA ARG A 332 -11.98 16.56 -4.85
C ARG A 332 -12.24 17.66 -3.84
N TYR A 333 -12.64 17.29 -2.64
CA TYR A 333 -12.99 18.24 -1.58
C TYR A 333 -11.78 18.57 -0.69
N LEU A 334 -10.94 17.59 -0.37
CA LEU A 334 -9.80 17.78 0.53
C LEU A 334 -8.89 18.97 0.15
N PRO A 335 -8.57 19.26 -1.12
CA PRO A 335 -7.73 20.40 -1.45
C PRO A 335 -8.27 21.75 -0.95
N SER A 336 -9.57 22.02 -1.10
CA SER A 336 -10.18 23.25 -0.60
C SER A 336 -10.29 23.28 0.92
N LEU A 337 -10.56 22.14 1.55
CA LEU A 337 -10.54 22.04 3.00
C LEU A 337 -9.13 22.27 3.56
N MET A 338 -8.11 21.82 2.85
CA MET A 338 -6.71 22.08 3.23
C MET A 338 -6.36 23.56 3.15
N ASP A 339 -6.92 24.32 2.20
CA ASP A 339 -6.72 25.78 2.15
C ASP A 339 -7.22 26.44 3.45
N GLU A 340 -8.40 26.05 3.95
CA GLU A 340 -8.97 26.55 5.22
C GLU A 340 -8.16 26.07 6.45
N ILE A 341 -7.72 24.82 6.44
CA ILE A 341 -6.89 24.25 7.54
C ILE A 341 -5.54 24.96 7.62
N GLU A 342 -4.89 25.23 6.48
CA GLU A 342 -3.60 25.91 6.43
C GLU A 342 -3.70 27.34 7.03
N GLU A 343 -4.78 28.06 6.77
CA GLU A 343 -5.02 29.37 7.39
C GLU A 343 -5.07 29.27 8.94
N ILE A 344 -5.79 28.27 9.46
CA ILE A 344 -5.88 28.03 10.91
C ILE A 344 -4.51 27.62 11.49
N LEU A 345 -3.79 26.74 10.79
CA LEU A 345 -2.47 26.30 11.23
C LEU A 345 -1.44 27.45 11.26
N ASP A 346 -1.55 28.40 10.32
CA ASP A 346 -0.75 29.61 10.32
C ASP A 346 -1.07 30.51 11.52
N GLU A 347 -2.34 30.71 11.85
CA GLU A 347 -2.78 31.50 13.00
C GLU A 347 -2.28 30.94 14.34
N VAL A 348 -2.19 29.61 14.48
CA VAL A 348 -1.74 28.94 15.71
C VAL A 348 -0.25 28.57 15.71
N GLY A 349 0.48 28.89 14.63
CA GLY A 349 1.94 28.66 14.54
C GLY A 349 2.35 27.22 14.27
N LEU A 350 1.48 26.39 13.68
CA LEU A 350 1.71 24.96 13.39
C LEU A 350 1.91 24.66 11.90
N SER A 351 2.15 25.64 11.04
CA SER A 351 2.27 25.48 9.59
C SER A 351 3.41 24.55 9.16
N GLN A 352 4.43 24.39 10.00
CA GLN A 352 5.60 23.55 9.72
C GLN A 352 5.50 22.15 10.36
N ASP A 353 4.43 21.88 11.12
CA ASP A 353 4.23 20.59 11.74
C ASP A 353 3.66 19.58 10.76
N ALA A 354 4.25 18.39 10.72
CA ALA A 354 3.87 17.30 9.82
C ALA A 354 2.61 16.58 10.32
N ILE A 355 1.49 17.29 10.40
CA ILE A 355 0.21 16.76 10.85
C ILE A 355 -0.37 15.87 9.75
N THR A 356 -0.64 14.60 10.07
CA THR A 356 -1.26 13.64 9.14
C THR A 356 -2.75 13.89 9.05
N ILE A 357 -3.23 14.29 7.87
CA ILE A 357 -4.65 14.59 7.62
C ILE A 357 -5.18 13.63 6.56
N ARG A 358 -6.26 12.91 6.86
CA ARG A 358 -6.80 11.91 5.94
C ARG A 358 -8.30 11.98 5.78
N MET A 359 -8.75 11.86 4.53
CA MET A 359 -10.17 11.89 4.20
C MET A 359 -10.60 10.65 3.41
N THR A 360 -11.77 10.11 3.76
CA THR A 360 -12.35 8.96 3.05
C THR A 360 -13.85 9.12 2.86
N GLY A 361 -14.35 8.78 1.67
CA GLY A 361 -15.75 8.95 1.30
C GLY A 361 -16.68 7.83 1.78
N CYS A 362 -16.18 6.85 2.53
CA CYS A 362 -16.98 5.76 3.14
C CYS A 362 -16.22 5.04 4.24
N PRO A 363 -16.89 4.22 5.08
CA PRO A 363 -16.26 3.49 6.19
C PRO A 363 -15.25 2.43 5.80
N ASN A 364 -15.07 2.14 4.50
CA ASN A 364 -14.00 1.23 4.05
C ASN A 364 -12.59 1.73 4.38
N GLY A 365 -12.42 3.03 4.66
CA GLY A 365 -11.18 3.60 5.17
C GLY A 365 -9.99 3.46 4.21
N CYS A 366 -10.21 3.68 2.91
CA CYS A 366 -9.17 3.45 1.90
C CYS A 366 -7.95 4.37 2.05
N ALA A 367 -8.14 5.60 2.55
CA ALA A 367 -7.08 6.53 2.89
C ALA A 367 -6.51 6.29 4.31
N ARG A 368 -6.87 5.20 4.98
CA ARG A 368 -6.42 4.84 6.33
C ARG A 368 -6.67 5.93 7.39
N PRO A 369 -7.91 6.51 7.47
CA PRO A 369 -8.17 7.69 8.30
C PRO A 369 -7.99 7.42 9.80
N TYR A 370 -8.21 6.20 10.27
CA TYR A 370 -8.22 5.87 11.71
C TYR A 370 -6.82 5.80 12.35
N ILE A 371 -5.76 6.09 11.60
CA ILE A 371 -4.37 6.22 12.08
C ILE A 371 -3.79 7.60 11.76
N ALA A 372 -4.63 8.56 11.40
CA ALA A 372 -4.24 9.94 11.19
C ALA A 372 -4.53 10.78 12.46
N GLU A 373 -3.80 11.86 12.65
CA GLU A 373 -4.07 12.83 13.72
C GLU A 373 -5.40 13.55 13.49
N ILE A 374 -5.69 13.88 12.22
CA ILE A 374 -6.99 14.45 11.83
C ILE A 374 -7.62 13.57 10.75
N ALA A 375 -8.83 13.07 11.00
CA ALA A 375 -9.49 12.15 10.11
C ALA A 375 -10.92 12.60 9.75
N PHE A 376 -11.20 12.62 8.45
CA PHE A 376 -12.55 12.87 7.93
C PHE A 376 -13.11 11.58 7.31
N VAL A 377 -14.11 11.02 7.96
CA VAL A 377 -14.80 9.81 7.48
C VAL A 377 -16.24 10.18 7.19
N CYS A 378 -16.67 10.03 5.94
CA CYS A 378 -18.06 10.24 5.62
C CYS A 378 -18.92 9.10 6.16
N LEU A 379 -19.71 9.42 7.14
CA LEU A 379 -20.81 8.63 7.66
C LEU A 379 -22.09 9.38 7.34
N LEU A 380 -23.04 8.73 6.69
CA LEU A 380 -24.40 9.23 6.64
C LEU A 380 -24.99 9.04 8.03
N TYR A 381 -25.21 10.15 8.73
CA TYR A 381 -26.07 10.15 9.91
C TYR A 381 -27.53 10.21 9.42
N THR A 382 -28.23 9.14 9.60
CA THR A 382 -29.69 9.09 9.43
C THR A 382 -30.36 9.18 10.78
#